data_1d12ed7cdff34d4361881fb193e5b5b3
#
_entry.id   1d12ed7cdff34d4361881fb193e5b5b3
#
_cell.length_a   1.000
_cell.length_b   1.000
_cell.length_c   1.000
_cell.angle_alpha   90.00
_cell.angle_beta   90.00
_cell.angle_gamma   90.00
#
_symmetry.space_group_name_H-M   'P 1'
#
loop_
_entity.id
_entity.type
_entity.pdbx_description
1 polymer ?
#
loop_
_entity_poly.entity_id
_entity_poly.type
_entity_poly.pdbx_seq_one_letter_code
_entity_poly.pdbx_strand_id
1 'polypeptide(L)'
;HGMWHGRVVRPPYTGRDSGAFVGHSLVSIDESSVAHIADDIRVVAIGDFVGVVARREEHAIKAARALKVVWRKPENLVPLGNLDQALRAEPYKERVLVEQTNASEQAKAGVVLKRSYVWPYQMHASIGPSCSVADFTEEHVKVWSGSQNPHMLRVELSRLLKLDEGRIEIIRMEAAGCYGRNCADDACADAALLSRAVGHPVRVQLTREQEHGWEPKGAAQLVDITGATDTQGNLLSYDFITRYPSNDAPTLALLLTGTLSAEPRMLEMGDRTSVPPYDYPNMRVACRDMAAIVRSAWLRGVSAMPNSFAHDSFIDELAAETGSDPVEFRLRHLKDERAHALLQETARRAQWTGAHGSRGHVDENGLLHGRGVSYARYVHSRFPGFGAAWSVWVVDISVHAATGRLAVKRVTVGQDTGMMVNPDGVRHQLHGNIIQSLSRVLKEHVVFDATGVVDLEWGAYPILSFTDVPVIDVYLAERQDQPPMGAGESSSVPSAAAIANALFDATSVRFREVPFTPERIVQGIQSTETAEA
;
A
#
# COMPACT_ATOMS: atom_id res chain seq x y z
N HIS A 1 -12.45 36.18 1.22
CA HIS A 1 -12.14 37.31 0.32
C HIS A 1 -10.61 37.45 0.21
N GLY A 2 -10.08 37.83 -0.95
CA GLY A 2 -8.66 38.09 -1.14
C GLY A 2 -7.76 36.85 -1.20
N MET A 3 -8.31 35.66 -1.39
CA MET A 3 -7.54 34.42 -1.55
C MET A 3 -6.79 34.42 -2.88
N TRP A 4 -5.55 33.99 -2.84
CA TRP A 4 -4.67 33.79 -3.98
C TRP A 4 -4.54 32.30 -4.32
N HIS A 5 -4.00 32.00 -5.51
CA HIS A 5 -3.81 30.64 -6.00
C HIS A 5 -2.33 30.32 -6.14
N GLY A 6 -1.90 29.26 -5.48
CA GLY A 6 -0.53 28.76 -5.52
C GLY A 6 -0.40 27.52 -6.41
N ARG A 7 0.75 27.40 -7.06
CA ARG A 7 1.23 26.19 -7.73
C ARG A 7 2.69 25.97 -7.35
N VAL A 8 3.10 24.73 -7.28
CA VAL A 8 4.48 24.36 -6.96
C VAL A 8 5.20 23.82 -8.19
N VAL A 9 6.51 24.06 -8.25
CA VAL A 9 7.42 23.47 -9.24
C VAL A 9 8.34 22.52 -8.50
N ARG A 10 8.24 21.23 -8.79
CA ARG A 10 8.98 20.19 -8.09
C ARG A 10 10.32 19.89 -8.75
N PRO A 11 11.31 19.46 -7.97
CA PRO A 11 12.62 19.05 -8.50
C PRO A 11 12.53 17.75 -9.32
N PRO A 12 13.57 17.40 -10.13
CA PRO A 12 13.50 16.29 -11.09
C PRO A 12 13.78 14.92 -10.49
N TYR A 13 13.91 14.77 -9.17
CA TYR A 13 14.14 13.48 -8.49
C TYR A 13 12.84 12.89 -7.94
N THR A 14 11.90 12.66 -8.81
CA THR A 14 10.51 12.30 -8.52
C THR A 14 10.38 11.08 -7.60
N GLY A 15 9.71 11.24 -6.45
CA GLY A 15 9.49 10.16 -5.49
C GLY A 15 10.72 9.78 -4.65
N ARG A 16 11.79 10.58 -4.66
CA ARG A 16 12.96 10.40 -3.79
C ARG A 16 12.98 11.47 -2.70
N ASP A 17 13.18 11.08 -1.45
CA ASP A 17 13.15 11.98 -0.29
C ASP A 17 14.38 11.84 0.62
N SER A 18 15.38 11.09 0.17
CA SER A 18 16.65 10.90 0.88
C SER A 18 17.84 10.98 -0.07
N GLY A 19 18.96 11.48 0.45
CA GLY A 19 20.20 11.67 -0.28
C GLY A 19 20.66 13.12 -0.31
N ALA A 20 21.95 13.34 -0.55
CA ALA A 20 22.60 14.67 -0.49
C ALA A 20 22.07 15.69 -1.51
N PHE A 21 21.37 15.24 -2.54
CA PHE A 21 20.78 16.10 -3.57
C PHE A 21 19.45 16.74 -3.12
N VAL A 22 18.73 16.14 -2.17
CA VAL A 22 17.42 16.63 -1.70
C VAL A 22 17.61 17.94 -0.93
N GLY A 23 16.89 18.99 -1.33
CA GLY A 23 16.99 20.32 -0.75
C GLY A 23 18.16 21.16 -1.30
N HIS A 24 19.01 20.60 -2.17
CA HIS A 24 20.25 21.22 -2.67
C HIS A 24 20.42 21.13 -4.20
N SER A 25 19.34 20.84 -4.92
CA SER A 25 19.39 20.65 -6.39
C SER A 25 19.09 21.90 -7.19
N LEU A 26 18.46 22.91 -6.61
CA LEU A 26 18.15 24.16 -7.29
C LEU A 26 19.46 24.91 -7.67
N VAL A 27 19.62 25.19 -8.95
CA VAL A 27 20.77 25.97 -9.48
C VAL A 27 20.37 27.42 -9.73
N SER A 28 19.27 27.64 -10.47
CA SER A 28 18.80 29.00 -10.79
C SER A 28 17.31 29.01 -11.16
N ILE A 29 16.70 30.17 -11.01
CA ILE A 29 15.34 30.49 -11.45
C ILE A 29 15.39 31.74 -12.29
N ASP A 30 14.76 31.71 -13.48
CA ASP A 30 14.56 32.89 -14.33
C ASP A 30 13.12 33.40 -14.14
N GLU A 31 12.93 34.31 -13.18
CA GLU A 31 11.63 34.94 -12.91
C GLU A 31 11.10 35.76 -14.08
N SER A 32 11.99 36.29 -14.96
CA SER A 32 11.59 37.06 -16.14
C SER A 32 10.81 36.21 -17.13
N SER A 33 10.99 34.90 -17.11
CA SER A 33 10.28 33.95 -17.97
C SER A 33 8.76 33.96 -17.78
N VAL A 34 8.24 34.46 -16.62
CA VAL A 34 6.82 34.53 -16.29
C VAL A 34 6.28 35.95 -16.14
N ALA A 35 7.11 36.97 -16.18
CA ALA A 35 6.73 38.38 -15.96
C ALA A 35 5.67 38.89 -16.97
N HIS A 36 5.64 38.33 -18.18
CA HIS A 36 4.67 38.69 -19.22
C HIS A 36 3.26 38.12 -19.05
N ILE A 37 3.04 37.22 -18.08
CA ILE A 37 1.78 36.52 -17.91
C ILE A 37 0.76 37.39 -17.12
N ALA A 38 1.21 38.00 -16.01
CA ALA A 38 0.44 38.94 -15.22
C ALA A 38 1.34 39.68 -14.21
N ASP A 39 0.95 40.89 -13.84
CA ASP A 39 1.72 41.76 -12.94
C ASP A 39 1.71 41.29 -11.47
N ASP A 40 0.76 40.45 -11.11
CA ASP A 40 0.57 39.97 -9.75
C ASP A 40 1.25 38.63 -9.46
N ILE A 41 2.00 38.07 -10.41
CA ILE A 41 2.76 36.84 -10.20
C ILE A 41 3.87 37.09 -9.18
N ARG A 42 3.96 36.15 -8.22
CA ARG A 42 5.07 36.09 -7.25
C ARG A 42 5.70 34.71 -7.30
N VAL A 43 7.01 34.65 -7.46
CA VAL A 43 7.81 33.43 -7.34
C VAL A 43 8.38 33.36 -5.93
N VAL A 44 8.28 32.21 -5.30
CA VAL A 44 8.78 31.95 -3.94
C VAL A 44 9.76 30.78 -4.03
N ALA A 45 10.99 30.98 -3.58
CA ALA A 45 12.02 29.93 -3.56
C ALA A 45 12.70 29.87 -2.19
N ILE A 46 12.80 28.66 -1.63
CA ILE A 46 13.46 28.38 -0.36
C ILE A 46 14.16 27.02 -0.48
N GLY A 47 15.47 26.98 -0.67
CA GLY A 47 16.17 25.74 -1.03
C GLY A 47 15.60 25.19 -2.34
N ASP A 48 15.22 23.92 -2.37
CA ASP A 48 14.56 23.28 -3.53
C ASP A 48 13.04 23.50 -3.58
N PHE A 49 12.46 24.15 -2.56
CA PHE A 49 11.04 24.55 -2.63
C PHE A 49 10.88 25.72 -3.58
N VAL A 50 10.11 25.53 -4.64
CA VAL A 50 9.75 26.56 -5.61
C VAL A 50 8.25 26.59 -5.78
N GLY A 51 7.65 27.77 -5.62
CA GLY A 51 6.23 27.99 -5.82
C GLY A 51 5.95 29.29 -6.57
N VAL A 52 4.79 29.33 -7.20
CA VAL A 52 4.25 30.51 -7.90
C VAL A 52 2.88 30.85 -7.36
N VAL A 53 2.62 32.11 -7.08
CA VAL A 53 1.34 32.59 -6.57
C VAL A 53 0.82 33.70 -7.45
N ALA A 54 -0.50 33.71 -7.72
CA ALA A 54 -1.19 34.77 -8.44
C ALA A 54 -2.63 34.89 -7.91
N ARG A 55 -3.29 36.05 -8.15
CA ARG A 55 -4.70 36.26 -7.77
C ARG A 55 -5.67 35.37 -8.55
N ARG A 56 -5.31 35.03 -9.79
CA ARG A 56 -6.11 34.16 -10.67
C ARG A 56 -5.45 32.81 -10.82
N GLU A 57 -6.24 31.75 -10.71
CA GLU A 57 -5.75 30.37 -10.78
C GLU A 57 -5.08 30.07 -12.11
N GLU A 58 -5.64 30.53 -13.23
CA GLU A 58 -5.08 30.31 -14.55
C GLU A 58 -3.73 31.02 -14.76
N HIS A 59 -3.46 32.14 -14.08
CA HIS A 59 -2.17 32.80 -14.10
C HIS A 59 -1.13 31.98 -13.32
N ALA A 60 -1.48 31.48 -12.14
CA ALA A 60 -0.60 30.62 -11.36
C ALA A 60 -0.24 29.32 -12.12
N ILE A 61 -1.22 28.70 -12.80
CA ILE A 61 -1.00 27.50 -13.62
C ILE A 61 -0.06 27.81 -14.80
N LYS A 62 -0.33 28.86 -15.56
CA LYS A 62 0.51 29.27 -16.69
C LYS A 62 1.93 29.60 -16.25
N ALA A 63 2.07 30.33 -15.14
CA ALA A 63 3.37 30.73 -14.61
C ALA A 63 4.16 29.52 -14.10
N ALA A 64 3.55 28.60 -13.36
CA ALA A 64 4.26 27.39 -12.90
C ALA A 64 4.76 26.52 -14.06
N ARG A 65 4.03 26.45 -15.17
CA ARG A 65 4.44 25.73 -16.38
C ARG A 65 5.51 26.44 -17.20
N ALA A 66 5.51 27.77 -17.21
CA ALA A 66 6.42 28.59 -18.01
C ALA A 66 7.71 28.97 -17.26
N LEU A 67 7.71 28.85 -15.92
CA LEU A 67 8.86 29.21 -15.09
C LEU A 67 10.09 28.37 -15.45
N LYS A 68 11.15 29.03 -15.86
CA LYS A 68 12.40 28.36 -16.17
C LYS A 68 13.21 28.16 -14.90
N VAL A 69 13.32 26.88 -14.51
CA VAL A 69 14.09 26.45 -13.34
C VAL A 69 15.18 25.48 -13.78
N VAL A 70 16.39 25.71 -13.33
CA VAL A 70 17.54 24.84 -13.60
C VAL A 70 17.84 24.05 -12.35
N TRP A 71 17.84 22.72 -12.49
CA TRP A 71 18.11 21.78 -11.42
C TRP A 71 19.37 20.96 -11.69
N ARG A 72 20.09 20.63 -10.63
CA ARG A 72 21.11 19.57 -10.67
C ARG A 72 20.39 18.22 -10.67
N LYS A 73 20.76 17.34 -11.58
CA LYS A 73 20.22 15.97 -11.60
C LYS A 73 20.82 15.13 -10.49
N PRO A 74 20.03 14.24 -9.87
CA PRO A 74 20.55 13.29 -8.90
C PRO A 74 21.45 12.25 -9.60
N GLU A 75 22.42 11.74 -8.86
CA GLU A 75 23.32 10.69 -9.32
C GLU A 75 23.19 9.47 -8.39
N ASN A 76 23.50 8.29 -8.92
CA ASN A 76 23.59 7.06 -8.13
C ASN A 76 22.32 6.65 -7.37
N LEU A 77 21.15 6.83 -7.98
CA LEU A 77 19.91 6.31 -7.43
C LEU A 77 19.88 4.77 -7.48
N VAL A 78 19.33 4.12 -6.44
CA VAL A 78 19.15 2.66 -6.40
C VAL A 78 18.23 2.24 -7.55
N PRO A 79 18.68 1.32 -8.43
CA PRO A 79 17.84 0.79 -9.51
C PRO A 79 16.71 -0.08 -8.94
N LEU A 80 15.48 0.12 -9.42
CA LEU A 80 14.28 -0.61 -8.95
C LEU A 80 13.66 -1.51 -10.05
N GLY A 81 14.35 -1.70 -11.17
CA GLY A 81 13.87 -2.57 -12.26
C GLY A 81 13.81 -4.06 -11.88
N ASN A 82 14.62 -4.50 -10.90
CA ASN A 82 14.51 -5.81 -10.26
C ASN A 82 14.36 -5.60 -8.75
N LEU A 83 13.11 -5.62 -8.30
CA LEU A 83 12.77 -5.28 -6.92
C LEU A 83 13.31 -6.32 -5.91
N ASP A 84 13.27 -7.61 -6.22
CA ASP A 84 13.81 -8.66 -5.35
C ASP A 84 15.31 -8.42 -5.11
N GLN A 85 16.08 -8.19 -6.16
CA GLN A 85 17.51 -7.91 -6.06
C GLN A 85 17.79 -6.62 -5.28
N ALA A 86 17.05 -5.55 -5.55
CA ALA A 86 17.20 -4.28 -4.85
C ALA A 86 16.98 -4.44 -3.34
N LEU A 87 15.86 -5.10 -2.94
CA LEU A 87 15.54 -5.30 -1.53
C LEU A 87 16.52 -6.23 -0.80
N ARG A 88 17.16 -7.17 -1.51
CA ARG A 88 18.17 -8.04 -0.91
C ARG A 88 19.52 -7.34 -0.73
N ALA A 89 19.83 -6.36 -1.55
CA ALA A 89 21.11 -5.65 -1.54
C ALA A 89 21.18 -4.56 -0.45
N GLU A 90 20.04 -4.01 -0.04
CA GLU A 90 20.01 -2.90 0.90
C GLU A 90 20.33 -3.31 2.35
N PRO A 91 21.02 -2.44 3.11
CA PRO A 91 21.28 -2.63 4.53
C PRO A 91 19.99 -2.75 5.35
N TYR A 92 20.02 -3.55 6.39
CA TYR A 92 18.87 -3.77 7.28
C TYR A 92 19.29 -3.92 8.75
N LYS A 93 18.30 -3.73 9.63
CA LYS A 93 18.37 -4.12 11.04
C LYS A 93 17.40 -5.28 11.25
N GLU A 94 17.89 -6.44 11.68
CA GLU A 94 17.02 -7.58 11.95
C GLU A 94 16.38 -7.45 13.34
N ARG A 95 15.08 -7.69 13.40
CA ARG A 95 14.28 -7.70 14.61
C ARG A 95 13.48 -9.00 14.65
N VAL A 96 13.84 -9.87 15.59
CA VAL A 96 13.14 -11.14 15.80
C VAL A 96 11.89 -10.88 16.64
N LEU A 97 10.73 -11.28 16.12
CA LEU A 97 9.42 -11.09 16.76
C LEU A 97 8.97 -12.31 17.54
N VAL A 98 9.23 -13.48 16.98
CA VAL A 98 8.94 -14.79 17.56
C VAL A 98 10.13 -15.70 17.33
N GLU A 99 10.53 -16.40 18.37
CA GLU A 99 11.47 -17.52 18.31
C GLU A 99 10.99 -18.58 19.28
N GLN A 100 10.37 -19.64 18.75
CA GLN A 100 9.76 -20.71 19.51
C GLN A 100 10.27 -22.04 18.97
N THR A 101 10.79 -22.88 19.86
CA THR A 101 11.24 -24.24 19.54
C THR A 101 10.61 -25.21 20.53
N ASN A 102 9.89 -26.19 20.01
CA ASN A 102 9.38 -27.30 20.78
C ASN A 102 10.24 -28.54 20.49
N ALA A 103 11.21 -28.81 21.37
CA ALA A 103 12.16 -29.92 21.21
C ALA A 103 11.50 -31.31 21.25
N SER A 104 10.28 -31.44 21.77
CA SER A 104 9.55 -32.72 21.84
C SER A 104 8.93 -33.16 20.51
N GLU A 105 8.83 -32.25 19.53
CA GLU A 105 8.19 -32.52 18.23
C GLU A 105 9.24 -32.60 17.10
N GLN A 106 10.25 -33.42 17.26
CA GLN A 106 11.18 -33.78 16.16
C GLN A 106 10.55 -34.86 15.25
N ALA A 107 9.33 -34.64 14.80
CA ALA A 107 8.71 -35.49 13.80
C ALA A 107 9.49 -35.39 12.48
N LYS A 108 9.60 -36.50 11.75
CA LYS A 108 10.24 -36.52 10.45
C LYS A 108 9.41 -35.67 9.45
N ALA A 109 10.03 -34.68 8.82
CA ALA A 109 9.37 -33.88 7.80
C ALA A 109 8.89 -34.76 6.64
N GLY A 110 7.62 -34.58 6.26
CA GLY A 110 7.02 -35.17 5.06
C GLY A 110 7.19 -34.22 3.85
N VAL A 111 6.78 -32.95 4.02
CA VAL A 111 6.92 -31.89 3.01
C VAL A 111 7.76 -30.76 3.59
N VAL A 112 8.69 -30.24 2.81
CA VAL A 112 9.47 -29.03 3.13
C VAL A 112 9.37 -28.09 1.94
N LEU A 113 8.85 -26.88 2.18
CA LEU A 113 8.76 -25.83 1.17
C LEU A 113 9.65 -24.65 1.52
N LYS A 114 10.25 -24.05 0.49
CA LYS A 114 10.94 -22.76 0.57
C LYS A 114 10.41 -21.85 -0.53
N ARG A 115 9.91 -20.69 -0.16
CA ARG A 115 9.22 -19.77 -1.08
C ARG A 115 9.60 -18.32 -0.80
N SER A 116 9.55 -17.50 -1.87
CA SER A 116 9.70 -16.05 -1.79
C SER A 116 8.47 -15.39 -2.39
N TYR A 117 8.00 -14.30 -1.76
CA TYR A 117 6.85 -13.52 -2.20
C TYR A 117 7.25 -12.07 -2.36
N VAL A 118 6.81 -11.43 -3.45
CA VAL A 118 7.18 -10.05 -3.81
C VAL A 118 5.93 -9.17 -3.88
N TRP A 119 6.01 -8.03 -3.19
CA TRP A 119 5.00 -6.99 -3.24
C TRP A 119 5.61 -5.69 -3.76
N PRO A 120 5.02 -5.03 -4.77
CA PRO A 120 5.60 -3.84 -5.38
C PRO A 120 5.31 -2.57 -4.57
N TYR A 121 5.99 -1.46 -4.90
CA TYR A 121 5.56 -0.13 -4.52
C TYR A 121 4.21 0.19 -5.18
N GLN A 122 3.30 0.80 -4.43
CA GLN A 122 1.97 1.17 -4.90
C GLN A 122 1.64 2.61 -4.50
N MET A 123 0.78 3.27 -5.30
CA MET A 123 0.30 4.60 -5.01
C MET A 123 -0.91 4.59 -4.06
N HIS A 124 -1.14 5.68 -3.35
CA HIS A 124 -2.41 5.95 -2.67
C HIS A 124 -3.51 6.19 -3.69
N ALA A 125 -3.15 6.82 -4.80
CA ALA A 125 -3.99 6.98 -5.99
C ALA A 125 -5.36 7.59 -5.67
N SER A 126 -5.39 8.66 -4.87
CA SER A 126 -6.63 9.40 -4.64
C SER A 126 -7.14 10.00 -5.96
N ILE A 127 -8.47 9.89 -6.19
CA ILE A 127 -9.08 10.26 -7.47
C ILE A 127 -8.85 11.74 -7.81
N GLY A 128 -8.96 12.64 -6.84
CA GLY A 128 -8.61 14.06 -7.02
C GLY A 128 -7.21 14.36 -6.47
N PRO A 129 -6.40 15.19 -7.14
CA PRO A 129 -5.14 15.65 -6.60
C PRO A 129 -5.32 16.41 -5.29
N SER A 130 -4.34 16.31 -4.40
CA SER A 130 -4.35 16.96 -3.09
C SER A 130 -4.46 18.48 -3.21
N CYS A 131 -5.29 19.06 -2.33
CA CYS A 131 -5.58 20.47 -2.28
C CYS A 131 -5.62 20.93 -0.83
N SER A 132 -5.11 22.14 -0.56
CA SER A 132 -5.19 22.79 0.73
C SER A 132 -5.34 24.30 0.59
N VAL A 133 -5.93 24.93 1.61
CA VAL A 133 -5.91 26.38 1.78
C VAL A 133 -5.17 26.69 3.09
N ALA A 134 -4.29 27.67 3.06
CA ALA A 134 -3.67 28.21 4.26
C ALA A 134 -3.87 29.72 4.34
N ASP A 135 -4.14 30.21 5.55
CA ASP A 135 -4.22 31.63 5.88
C ASP A 135 -3.21 31.90 7.00
N PHE A 136 -2.11 32.53 6.62
CA PHE A 136 -1.03 32.90 7.52
C PHE A 136 -1.15 34.37 7.89
N THR A 137 -1.35 34.63 9.16
CA THR A 137 -1.23 35.97 9.76
C THR A 137 0.11 36.09 10.50
N GLU A 138 0.46 37.28 11.02
CA GLU A 138 1.81 37.54 11.61
C GLU A 138 2.29 36.50 12.62
N GLU A 139 1.38 35.86 13.35
CA GLU A 139 1.74 34.92 14.42
C GLU A 139 0.90 33.63 14.45
N HIS A 140 0.01 33.44 13.49
CA HIS A 140 -0.93 32.33 13.49
C HIS A 140 -1.18 31.81 12.06
N VAL A 141 -1.36 30.50 11.92
CA VAL A 141 -1.72 29.90 10.65
C VAL A 141 -2.95 29.00 10.81
N LYS A 142 -3.92 29.19 9.95
CA LYS A 142 -5.08 28.31 9.81
C LYS A 142 -4.99 27.57 8.49
N VAL A 143 -5.13 26.24 8.52
CA VAL A 143 -5.01 25.37 7.35
C VAL A 143 -6.25 24.50 7.20
N TRP A 144 -6.84 24.45 6.01
CA TRP A 144 -7.92 23.54 5.64
C TRP A 144 -7.36 22.41 4.78
N SER A 145 -7.52 21.17 5.23
CA SER A 145 -6.82 20.00 4.67
C SER A 145 -7.66 18.74 4.65
N GLY A 146 -7.42 17.91 3.64
CA GLY A 146 -7.88 16.52 3.59
C GLY A 146 -6.99 15.51 4.32
N SER A 147 -6.02 15.97 5.13
CA SER A 147 -5.12 15.10 5.88
C SER A 147 -5.87 14.18 6.85
N GLN A 148 -5.41 12.92 6.96
CA GLN A 148 -5.86 11.97 7.98
C GLN A 148 -5.07 12.09 9.29
N ASN A 149 -3.95 12.83 9.29
CA ASN A 149 -3.03 12.96 10.42
C ASN A 149 -2.84 14.41 10.89
N PRO A 150 -3.90 15.14 11.27
CA PRO A 150 -3.81 16.57 11.57
C PRO A 150 -2.85 16.89 12.73
N HIS A 151 -2.69 15.99 13.68
CA HIS A 151 -1.76 16.20 14.81
C HIS A 151 -0.29 16.12 14.38
N MET A 152 0.09 15.12 13.58
CA MET A 152 1.45 15.03 13.02
C MET A 152 1.73 16.20 12.08
N LEU A 153 0.78 16.54 11.22
CA LEU A 153 0.91 17.69 10.33
C LEU A 153 1.14 19.00 11.10
N ARG A 154 0.45 19.21 12.24
CA ARG A 154 0.68 20.37 13.09
C ARG A 154 2.11 20.44 13.62
N VAL A 155 2.67 19.34 14.10
CA VAL A 155 4.07 19.25 14.54
C VAL A 155 5.03 19.57 13.40
N GLU A 156 4.79 19.05 12.22
CA GLU A 156 5.63 19.30 11.04
C GLU A 156 5.54 20.77 10.58
N LEU A 157 4.34 21.35 10.54
CA LEU A 157 4.15 22.77 10.25
C LEU A 157 4.80 23.67 11.30
N SER A 158 4.76 23.29 12.58
CA SER A 158 5.46 24.01 13.67
C SER A 158 6.96 24.11 13.37
N ARG A 159 7.59 23.02 12.97
CA ARG A 159 9.01 23.00 12.58
C ARG A 159 9.27 23.84 11.33
N LEU A 160 8.45 23.67 10.29
CA LEU A 160 8.60 24.36 9.01
C LEU A 160 8.47 25.87 9.14
N LEU A 161 7.49 26.32 9.90
CA LEU A 161 7.14 27.74 10.06
C LEU A 161 7.85 28.40 11.25
N LYS A 162 8.49 27.60 12.12
CA LYS A 162 9.09 28.04 13.39
C LYS A 162 8.07 28.75 14.28
N LEU A 163 6.89 28.16 14.41
CA LEU A 163 5.78 28.59 15.25
C LEU A 163 5.49 27.53 16.33
N ASP A 164 5.00 27.97 17.47
CA ASP A 164 4.47 27.06 18.48
C ASP A 164 3.22 26.34 17.94
N GLU A 165 3.04 25.05 18.28
CA GLU A 165 1.89 24.25 17.81
C GLU A 165 0.53 24.86 18.16
N GLY A 166 0.44 25.60 19.28
CA GLY A 166 -0.76 26.31 19.71
C GLY A 166 -1.17 27.46 18.77
N ARG A 167 -0.29 27.90 17.88
CA ARG A 167 -0.53 28.93 16.87
C ARG A 167 -0.91 28.35 15.50
N ILE A 168 -1.07 27.02 15.41
CA ILE A 168 -1.39 26.30 14.18
C ILE A 168 -2.73 25.59 14.34
N GLU A 169 -3.74 26.07 13.61
CA GLU A 169 -5.05 25.45 13.54
C GLU A 169 -5.20 24.66 12.25
N ILE A 170 -5.51 23.35 12.37
CA ILE A 170 -5.79 22.50 11.22
C ILE A 170 -7.25 22.11 11.24
N ILE A 171 -7.97 22.49 10.19
CA ILE A 171 -9.36 22.15 9.96
C ILE A 171 -9.38 21.00 8.95
N ARG A 172 -9.80 19.83 9.41
CA ARG A 172 -9.95 18.69 8.53
C ARG A 172 -11.16 18.87 7.63
N MET A 173 -10.93 18.69 6.33
CA MET A 173 -11.95 18.80 5.28
C MET A 173 -12.15 17.46 4.58
N GLU A 174 -13.30 17.28 3.95
CA GLU A 174 -13.53 16.18 3.03
C GLU A 174 -12.58 16.28 1.83
N ALA A 175 -12.12 15.13 1.33
CA ALA A 175 -11.21 15.03 0.21
C ALA A 175 -11.54 13.83 -0.67
N ALA A 176 -10.89 13.75 -1.83
CA ALA A 176 -11.11 12.69 -2.82
C ALA A 176 -10.45 11.34 -2.45
N GLY A 177 -10.09 11.16 -1.19
CA GLY A 177 -9.41 10.00 -0.63
C GLY A 177 -8.01 10.37 -0.14
N CYS A 178 -7.53 9.61 0.85
CA CYS A 178 -6.16 9.71 1.36
C CYS A 178 -5.53 8.32 1.50
N TYR A 179 -6.27 7.35 2.01
CA TYR A 179 -5.90 5.93 2.15
C TYR A 179 -4.65 5.68 2.98
N GLY A 180 -4.27 6.63 3.82
CA GLY A 180 -3.10 6.59 4.66
C GLY A 180 -2.41 7.95 4.70
N ARG A 181 -1.29 8.12 4.02
CA ARG A 181 -0.57 9.39 3.94
C ARG A 181 -0.17 9.69 2.48
N ASN A 182 -1.03 10.42 1.78
CA ASN A 182 -0.76 10.94 0.43
C ASN A 182 -0.20 12.38 0.49
N CYS A 183 -0.22 13.12 -0.63
CA CYS A 183 0.23 14.52 -0.70
C CYS A 183 -0.68 15.55 0.01
N ALA A 184 -1.71 15.14 0.74
CA ALA A 184 -2.57 16.09 1.45
C ALA A 184 -1.78 16.95 2.46
N ASP A 185 -0.83 16.33 3.17
CA ASP A 185 0.07 17.02 4.11
C ASP A 185 1.04 17.95 3.38
N ASP A 186 1.55 17.53 2.21
CA ASP A 186 2.45 18.36 1.39
C ASP A 186 1.75 19.62 0.87
N ALA A 187 0.54 19.47 0.35
CA ALA A 187 -0.27 20.61 -0.13
C ALA A 187 -0.53 21.62 1.00
N CYS A 188 -0.67 21.16 2.26
CA CYS A 188 -0.79 22.03 3.43
C CYS A 188 0.47 22.83 3.69
N ALA A 189 1.62 22.17 3.70
CA ALA A 189 2.91 22.80 3.93
C ALA A 189 3.23 23.80 2.82
N ASP A 190 2.97 23.44 1.56
CA ASP A 190 3.13 24.32 0.40
C ASP A 190 2.25 25.57 0.52
N ALA A 191 0.96 25.38 0.85
CA ALA A 191 0.02 26.49 1.01
C ALA A 191 0.44 27.44 2.15
N ALA A 192 0.91 26.89 3.27
CA ALA A 192 1.35 27.68 4.42
C ALA A 192 2.60 28.52 4.11
N LEU A 193 3.59 27.94 3.40
CA LEU A 193 4.78 28.69 2.95
C LEU A 193 4.42 29.82 1.99
N LEU A 194 3.57 29.54 1.01
CA LEU A 194 3.14 30.52 0.02
C LEU A 194 2.28 31.61 0.64
N SER A 195 1.35 31.27 1.54
CA SER A 195 0.53 32.24 2.27
C SER A 195 1.38 33.19 3.11
N ARG A 196 2.38 32.67 3.82
CA ARG A 196 3.35 33.48 4.58
C ARG A 196 4.12 34.42 3.67
N ALA A 197 4.53 33.97 2.50
CA ALA A 197 5.34 34.77 1.57
C ALA A 197 4.57 35.95 0.96
N VAL A 198 3.25 35.82 0.73
CA VAL A 198 2.44 36.86 0.06
C VAL A 198 1.54 37.63 1.02
N GLY A 199 1.40 37.22 2.30
CA GLY A 199 0.53 37.87 3.29
C GLY A 199 -0.97 37.78 2.99
N HIS A 200 -1.39 36.74 2.28
CA HIS A 200 -2.78 36.48 1.90
C HIS A 200 -3.11 35.00 2.03
N PRO A 201 -4.40 34.63 2.21
CA PRO A 201 -4.79 33.24 2.10
C PRO A 201 -4.40 32.66 0.74
N VAL A 202 -3.81 31.48 0.71
CA VAL A 202 -3.39 30.81 -0.53
C VAL A 202 -3.99 29.41 -0.61
N ARG A 203 -4.61 29.12 -1.78
CA ARG A 203 -5.03 27.78 -2.16
C ARG A 203 -3.99 27.13 -3.04
N VAL A 204 -3.45 26.00 -2.60
CA VAL A 204 -2.58 25.15 -3.41
C VAL A 204 -3.33 23.88 -3.80
N GLN A 205 -3.29 23.54 -5.07
CA GLN A 205 -3.72 22.26 -5.60
C GLN A 205 -2.63 21.68 -6.47
N LEU A 206 -2.29 20.41 -6.22
CA LEU A 206 -1.32 19.69 -7.02
C LEU A 206 -1.92 19.28 -8.38
N THR A 207 -1.09 19.02 -9.37
CA THR A 207 -1.49 18.35 -10.61
C THR A 207 -1.52 16.84 -10.39
N ARG A 208 -2.12 16.08 -11.32
CA ARG A 208 -2.07 14.62 -11.29
C ARG A 208 -0.62 14.11 -11.37
N GLU A 209 0.19 14.70 -12.22
CA GLU A 209 1.61 14.37 -12.35
C GLU A 209 2.37 14.57 -11.04
N GLN A 210 2.08 15.66 -10.32
CA GLN A 210 2.69 15.93 -9.01
C GLN A 210 2.21 14.97 -7.93
N GLU A 211 0.93 14.64 -7.91
CA GLU A 211 0.38 13.65 -6.98
C GLU A 211 1.04 12.28 -7.21
N HIS A 212 0.96 11.74 -8.43
CA HIS A 212 1.53 10.44 -8.76
C HIS A 212 3.05 10.39 -8.55
N GLY A 213 3.76 11.43 -8.94
CA GLY A 213 5.20 11.49 -8.79
C GLY A 213 5.66 11.59 -7.33
N TRP A 214 4.99 12.39 -6.53
CA TRP A 214 5.50 12.81 -5.23
C TRP A 214 4.74 12.27 -4.02
N GLU A 215 3.52 11.73 -4.19
CA GLU A 215 2.88 11.08 -3.05
C GLU A 215 3.78 9.99 -2.47
N PRO A 216 3.85 9.87 -1.13
CA PRO A 216 4.51 8.73 -0.52
C PRO A 216 3.93 7.43 -1.06
N LYS A 217 4.77 6.45 -1.37
CA LYS A 217 4.30 5.17 -1.88
C LYS A 217 3.97 4.23 -0.73
N GLY A 218 3.01 3.34 -0.91
CA GLY A 218 2.94 2.12 -0.13
C GLY A 218 4.20 1.32 -0.38
N ALA A 219 4.93 0.97 0.67
CA ALA A 219 6.24 0.36 0.53
C ALA A 219 6.18 -1.01 -0.14
N ALA A 220 7.19 -1.31 -0.94
CA ALA A 220 7.43 -2.64 -1.44
C ALA A 220 7.80 -3.60 -0.29
N GLN A 221 7.64 -4.89 -0.51
CA GLN A 221 7.97 -5.91 0.49
C GLN A 221 8.46 -7.19 -0.17
N LEU A 222 9.47 -7.81 0.44
CA LEU A 222 9.97 -9.12 0.07
C LEU A 222 9.89 -10.04 1.28
N VAL A 223 9.26 -11.20 1.09
CA VAL A 223 9.07 -12.19 2.15
C VAL A 223 9.68 -13.51 1.72
N ASP A 224 10.55 -14.06 2.55
CA ASP A 224 11.07 -15.42 2.41
C ASP A 224 10.45 -16.31 3.50
N ILE A 225 9.94 -17.49 3.11
CA ILE A 225 9.36 -18.47 4.02
C ILE A 225 9.99 -19.83 3.79
N THR A 226 10.37 -20.50 4.87
CA THR A 226 10.67 -21.93 4.88
C THR A 226 9.77 -22.60 5.91
N GLY A 227 9.07 -23.66 5.52
CA GLY A 227 8.16 -24.36 6.44
C GLY A 227 8.02 -25.84 6.08
N ALA A 228 7.54 -26.61 7.04
CA ALA A 228 7.41 -28.06 6.88
C ALA A 228 6.14 -28.59 7.53
N THR A 229 5.63 -29.70 6.97
CA THR A 229 4.62 -30.58 7.58
C THR A 229 5.22 -31.97 7.79
N ASP A 230 4.57 -32.76 8.67
CA ASP A 230 4.82 -34.20 8.71
C ASP A 230 4.10 -34.92 7.57
N THR A 231 4.21 -36.25 7.52
CA THR A 231 3.58 -37.09 6.49
C THR A 231 2.04 -37.15 6.61
N GLN A 232 1.48 -36.65 7.70
CA GLN A 232 0.04 -36.59 7.95
C GLN A 232 -0.53 -35.19 7.69
N GLY A 233 0.33 -34.22 7.28
CA GLY A 233 -0.06 -32.85 7.03
C GLY A 233 -0.14 -31.97 8.29
N ASN A 234 0.40 -32.40 9.44
CA ASN A 234 0.49 -31.54 10.61
C ASN A 234 1.66 -30.56 10.44
N LEU A 235 1.46 -29.30 10.86
CA LEU A 235 2.49 -28.27 10.80
C LEU A 235 3.65 -28.61 11.76
N LEU A 236 4.89 -28.48 11.30
CA LEU A 236 6.10 -28.77 12.10
C LEU A 236 6.94 -27.52 12.35
N SER A 237 7.25 -26.78 11.31
CA SER A 237 8.15 -25.63 11.42
C SER A 237 7.78 -24.52 10.45
N TYR A 238 8.15 -23.29 10.85
CA TYR A 238 7.93 -22.08 10.07
C TYR A 238 9.02 -21.07 10.36
N ASP A 239 9.77 -20.66 9.34
CA ASP A 239 10.74 -19.56 9.39
C ASP A 239 10.31 -18.50 8.37
N PHE A 240 10.02 -17.29 8.86
CA PHE A 240 9.49 -16.18 8.08
C PHE A 240 10.39 -14.97 8.25
N ILE A 241 10.88 -14.45 7.13
CA ILE A 241 11.71 -13.24 7.10
C ILE A 241 11.09 -12.26 6.12
N THR A 242 10.72 -11.08 6.61
CA THR A 242 10.21 -9.99 5.78
C THR A 242 11.19 -8.83 5.70
N ARG A 243 11.32 -8.22 4.52
CA ARG A 243 12.09 -6.99 4.24
C ARG A 243 11.13 -5.89 3.86
N TYR A 244 11.17 -4.80 4.60
CA TYR A 244 10.20 -3.71 4.45
C TYR A 244 10.89 -2.33 4.51
N PRO A 245 11.22 -1.72 3.35
CA PRO A 245 11.82 -0.39 3.28
C PRO A 245 10.75 0.68 3.48
N SER A 246 10.49 1.07 4.72
CA SER A 246 9.42 2.02 5.06
C SER A 246 9.91 3.26 5.77
N ASN A 247 9.15 4.33 5.61
CA ASN A 247 9.36 5.63 6.22
C ASN A 247 8.00 6.21 6.65
N ASP A 248 8.03 7.29 7.42
CA ASP A 248 6.88 8.13 7.76
C ASP A 248 6.66 9.28 6.76
N ALA A 249 7.51 9.40 5.74
CA ALA A 249 7.52 10.42 4.72
C ALA A 249 7.17 11.82 5.26
N PRO A 250 8.10 12.53 5.91
CA PRO A 250 7.85 13.89 6.40
C PRO A 250 7.32 14.77 5.27
N THR A 251 6.57 15.83 5.59
CA THR A 251 6.09 16.76 4.56
C THR A 251 7.26 17.20 3.69
N LEU A 252 7.06 17.13 2.38
CA LEU A 252 8.13 17.37 1.40
C LEU A 252 8.79 18.73 1.58
N ALA A 253 8.00 19.74 1.95
CA ALA A 253 8.51 21.10 2.18
C ALA A 253 9.59 21.17 3.29
N LEU A 254 9.54 20.31 4.32
CA LEU A 254 10.60 20.25 5.34
C LEU A 254 11.96 19.87 4.76
N LEU A 255 11.95 18.94 3.80
CA LEU A 255 13.16 18.46 3.11
C LEU A 255 13.61 19.46 2.05
N LEU A 256 12.71 19.96 1.21
CA LEU A 256 13.03 20.90 0.14
C LEU A 256 13.55 22.24 0.64
N THR A 257 13.07 22.71 1.80
CA THR A 257 13.58 23.95 2.42
C THR A 257 14.87 23.77 3.22
N GLY A 258 15.36 22.53 3.36
CA GLY A 258 16.49 22.21 4.24
C GLY A 258 16.19 22.36 5.73
N THR A 259 14.91 22.48 6.13
CA THR A 259 14.50 22.55 7.53
C THR A 259 14.73 21.21 8.25
N LEU A 260 14.65 20.13 7.49
CA LEU A 260 14.94 18.77 7.93
C LEU A 260 15.98 18.13 7.00
N SER A 261 16.98 17.46 7.58
CA SER A 261 17.97 16.71 6.80
C SER A 261 17.33 15.53 6.07
N ALA A 262 17.71 15.34 4.81
CA ALA A 262 17.25 14.24 3.96
C ALA A 262 18.07 12.97 4.16
N GLU A 263 18.35 12.62 5.41
CA GLU A 263 19.00 11.36 5.77
C GLU A 263 18.05 10.17 5.54
N PRO A 264 18.59 9.00 5.12
CA PRO A 264 17.80 7.78 5.03
C PRO A 264 17.16 7.44 6.38
N ARG A 265 15.85 7.23 6.39
CA ARG A 265 15.07 6.95 7.60
C ARG A 265 14.51 5.54 7.54
N MET A 266 14.47 4.90 8.69
CA MET A 266 13.89 3.58 8.88
C MET A 266 12.75 3.66 9.90
N LEU A 267 11.60 3.09 9.54
CA LEU A 267 10.44 2.96 10.42
C LEU A 267 10.12 1.49 10.63
N GLU A 268 9.99 1.07 11.88
CA GLU A 268 9.67 -0.32 12.24
C GLU A 268 8.17 -0.61 11.99
N MET A 269 7.78 -0.86 10.74
CA MET A 269 6.40 -1.13 10.34
C MET A 269 6.22 -2.41 9.51
N GLY A 270 7.26 -3.22 9.33
CA GLY A 270 7.19 -4.47 8.58
C GLY A 270 6.45 -5.61 9.28
N ASP A 271 6.11 -5.45 10.54
CA ASP A 271 5.65 -6.52 11.44
C ASP A 271 4.13 -6.71 11.55
N ARG A 272 3.31 -5.85 10.91
CA ARG A 272 1.86 -6.01 11.00
C ARG A 272 1.42 -7.33 10.39
N THR A 273 0.75 -8.16 11.21
CA THR A 273 0.25 -9.47 10.80
C THR A 273 1.35 -10.39 10.22
N SER A 274 2.62 -10.20 10.61
CA SER A 274 3.73 -11.05 10.17
C SER A 274 3.74 -12.41 10.87
N VAL A 275 3.25 -12.47 12.10
CA VAL A 275 3.06 -13.75 12.82
C VAL A 275 1.82 -14.43 12.25
N PRO A 276 1.97 -15.63 11.64
CA PRO A 276 0.84 -16.32 11.04
C PRO A 276 -0.18 -16.74 12.10
N PRO A 277 -1.47 -16.82 11.74
CA PRO A 277 -2.52 -17.21 12.69
C PRO A 277 -2.56 -18.71 12.98
N TYR A 278 -1.68 -19.49 12.34
CA TYR A 278 -1.63 -20.95 12.42
C TYR A 278 -0.66 -21.45 13.49
N ASP A 279 -0.95 -22.59 14.06
CA ASP A 279 -0.19 -23.16 15.16
C ASP A 279 0.99 -24.02 14.67
N TYR A 280 2.14 -23.37 14.56
CA TYR A 280 3.40 -24.05 14.26
C TYR A 280 4.16 -24.32 15.57
N PRO A 281 4.51 -25.59 15.88
CA PRO A 281 5.26 -25.91 17.11
C PRO A 281 6.67 -25.29 17.12
N ASN A 282 7.31 -25.17 15.97
CA ASN A 282 8.57 -24.48 15.81
C ASN A 282 8.40 -23.29 14.89
N MET A 283 8.60 -22.09 15.42
CA MET A 283 8.34 -20.85 14.67
C MET A 283 9.42 -19.81 14.90
N ARG A 284 9.95 -19.25 13.81
CA ARG A 284 10.75 -18.04 13.82
C ARG A 284 10.10 -17.02 12.89
N VAL A 285 9.88 -15.81 13.38
CA VAL A 285 9.39 -14.68 12.59
C VAL A 285 10.32 -13.50 12.82
N ALA A 286 10.90 -12.98 11.75
CA ALA A 286 11.80 -11.83 11.80
C ALA A 286 11.44 -10.76 10.76
N CYS A 287 11.61 -9.51 11.15
CA CYS A 287 11.58 -8.35 10.26
C CYS A 287 13.00 -7.85 10.01
N ARG A 288 13.33 -7.60 8.75
CA ARG A 288 14.49 -6.83 8.34
C ARG A 288 14.04 -5.43 8.00
N ASP A 289 14.04 -4.58 9.00
CA ASP A 289 13.68 -3.19 8.86
C ASP A 289 14.76 -2.48 8.05
N MET A 290 14.34 -1.70 7.05
CA MET A 290 15.22 -1.07 6.06
C MET A 290 14.86 0.41 5.92
N ALA A 291 15.85 1.24 5.61
CA ALA A 291 15.58 2.61 5.20
C ALA A 291 14.77 2.63 3.89
N ALA A 292 13.89 3.61 3.76
CA ALA A 292 13.10 3.76 2.55
C ALA A 292 14.00 4.11 1.36
N ILE A 293 13.89 3.34 0.27
CA ILE A 293 14.59 3.59 -1.00
C ILE A 293 13.83 4.65 -1.81
N VAL A 294 12.52 4.68 -1.66
CA VAL A 294 11.56 5.59 -2.29
C VAL A 294 10.78 6.28 -1.19
N ARG A 295 10.38 7.51 -1.41
CA ARG A 295 9.48 8.21 -0.50
C ARG A 295 8.27 7.35 -0.19
N SER A 296 8.14 6.89 1.05
CA SER A 296 7.16 5.88 1.45
C SER A 296 6.45 6.28 2.73
N ALA A 297 5.18 5.90 2.84
CA ALA A 297 4.41 5.98 4.07
C ALA A 297 3.38 4.85 4.11
N TRP A 298 2.59 4.79 5.19
CA TRP A 298 1.53 3.80 5.31
C TRP A 298 0.43 4.00 4.27
N LEU A 299 0.19 2.97 3.50
CA LEU A 299 -0.95 2.81 2.60
C LEU A 299 -1.88 1.75 3.18
N ARG A 300 -3.18 1.91 3.07
CA ARG A 300 -4.24 1.03 3.60
C ARG A 300 -3.86 -0.46 3.58
N GLY A 301 -3.84 -1.09 4.77
CA GLY A 301 -3.37 -2.45 4.98
C GLY A 301 -1.88 -2.57 5.33
N VAL A 302 -1.08 -1.51 5.12
CA VAL A 302 0.36 -1.42 5.46
C VAL A 302 1.10 -2.72 5.11
N SER A 303 1.98 -3.22 5.98
CA SER A 303 2.67 -4.50 5.81
C SER A 303 1.78 -5.74 6.05
N ALA A 304 0.57 -5.58 6.60
CA ALA A 304 -0.32 -6.71 6.83
C ALA A 304 -0.78 -7.38 5.52
N MET A 305 -1.04 -6.61 4.46
CA MET A 305 -1.43 -7.18 3.16
C MET A 305 -0.32 -8.08 2.57
N PRO A 306 0.92 -7.59 2.36
CA PRO A 306 1.99 -8.44 1.83
C PRO A 306 2.40 -9.58 2.78
N ASN A 307 2.39 -9.37 4.11
CA ASN A 307 2.65 -10.44 5.05
C ASN A 307 1.60 -11.55 4.97
N SER A 308 0.32 -11.20 4.93
CA SER A 308 -0.77 -12.17 4.77
C SER A 308 -0.78 -12.82 3.39
N PHE A 309 -0.45 -12.07 2.33
CA PHE A 309 -0.25 -12.65 1.01
C PHE A 309 0.75 -13.81 1.07
N ALA A 310 1.89 -13.59 1.72
CA ALA A 310 2.93 -14.59 1.83
C ALA A 310 2.49 -15.79 2.69
N HIS A 311 2.10 -15.56 3.96
CA HIS A 311 1.82 -16.68 4.87
C HIS A 311 0.54 -17.43 4.53
N ASP A 312 -0.50 -16.77 3.96
CA ASP A 312 -1.76 -17.46 3.66
C ASP A 312 -1.76 -18.12 2.27
N SER A 313 -0.91 -17.65 1.34
CA SER A 313 -0.56 -18.44 0.15
C SER A 313 0.31 -19.63 0.50
N PHE A 314 1.26 -19.47 1.43
CA PHE A 314 2.15 -20.55 1.84
C PHE A 314 1.40 -21.71 2.54
N ILE A 315 0.43 -21.40 3.41
CA ILE A 315 -0.41 -22.43 4.05
C ILE A 315 -1.25 -23.18 3.01
N ASP A 316 -1.70 -22.50 1.96
CA ASP A 316 -2.42 -23.12 0.84
C ASP A 316 -1.50 -24.02 0.00
N GLU A 317 -0.24 -23.63 -0.20
CA GLU A 317 0.76 -24.48 -0.84
C GLU A 317 1.01 -25.77 -0.04
N LEU A 318 1.13 -25.67 1.30
CA LEU A 318 1.25 -26.84 2.16
C LEU A 318 0.01 -27.74 2.10
N ALA A 319 -1.20 -27.17 2.07
CA ALA A 319 -2.44 -27.92 1.92
C ALA A 319 -2.47 -28.70 0.58
N ALA A 320 -2.07 -28.06 -0.52
CA ALA A 320 -2.01 -28.68 -1.84
C ALA A 320 -0.99 -29.85 -1.90
N GLU A 321 0.19 -29.65 -1.35
CA GLU A 321 1.25 -30.69 -1.31
C GLU A 321 0.86 -31.90 -0.45
N THR A 322 -0.01 -31.70 0.53
CA THR A 322 -0.54 -32.78 1.39
C THR A 322 -1.87 -33.36 0.86
N GLY A 323 -2.37 -32.88 -0.28
CA GLY A 323 -3.64 -33.31 -0.84
C GLY A 323 -4.87 -32.94 0.01
N SER A 324 -4.74 -31.94 0.86
CA SER A 324 -5.80 -31.50 1.78
C SER A 324 -6.67 -30.42 1.15
N ASP A 325 -7.96 -30.39 1.49
CA ASP A 325 -8.83 -29.25 1.20
C ASP A 325 -8.30 -27.99 1.90
N PRO A 326 -8.18 -26.86 1.22
CA PRO A 326 -7.56 -25.66 1.80
C PRO A 326 -8.37 -25.03 2.95
N VAL A 327 -9.70 -25.20 3.00
CA VAL A 327 -10.53 -24.76 4.14
C VAL A 327 -10.32 -25.69 5.32
N GLU A 328 -10.41 -26.99 5.11
CA GLU A 328 -10.22 -28.01 6.16
C GLU A 328 -8.81 -27.94 6.75
N PHE A 329 -7.79 -27.72 5.90
CA PHE A 329 -6.42 -27.58 6.36
C PHE A 329 -6.26 -26.36 7.28
N ARG A 330 -6.85 -25.21 6.93
CA ARG A 330 -6.85 -24.02 7.78
C ARG A 330 -7.59 -24.24 9.09
N LEU A 331 -8.80 -24.83 9.05
CA LEU A 331 -9.61 -25.12 10.25
C LEU A 331 -8.86 -26.05 11.22
N ARG A 332 -8.12 -27.05 10.73
CA ARG A 332 -7.30 -27.95 11.55
C ARG A 332 -6.24 -27.21 12.35
N HIS A 333 -5.67 -26.14 11.78
CA HIS A 333 -4.50 -25.44 12.34
C HIS A 333 -4.83 -24.09 12.98
N LEU A 334 -6.10 -23.64 12.96
CA LEU A 334 -6.57 -22.44 13.64
C LEU A 334 -7.07 -22.76 15.04
N LYS A 335 -6.40 -22.20 16.07
CA LYS A 335 -6.84 -22.31 17.48
C LYS A 335 -7.81 -21.21 17.91
N ASP A 336 -7.85 -20.10 17.20
CA ASP A 336 -8.73 -18.96 17.49
C ASP A 336 -10.18 -19.33 17.13
N GLU A 337 -11.06 -19.46 18.13
CA GLU A 337 -12.45 -19.84 17.94
C GLU A 337 -13.24 -18.83 17.07
N ARG A 338 -12.90 -17.53 17.15
CA ARG A 338 -13.55 -16.50 16.31
C ARG A 338 -13.14 -16.66 14.86
N ALA A 339 -11.85 -16.92 14.63
CA ALA A 339 -11.32 -17.20 13.30
C ALA A 339 -11.94 -18.45 12.69
N HIS A 340 -12.00 -19.54 13.49
CA HIS A 340 -12.58 -20.81 13.08
C HIS A 340 -14.06 -20.66 12.68
N ALA A 341 -14.87 -20.03 13.53
CA ALA A 341 -16.29 -19.80 13.27
C ALA A 341 -16.51 -18.89 12.02
N LEU A 342 -15.67 -17.84 11.86
CA LEU A 342 -15.77 -16.94 10.73
C LEU A 342 -15.42 -17.64 9.42
N LEU A 343 -14.34 -18.42 9.39
CA LEU A 343 -13.91 -19.18 8.21
C LEU A 343 -14.99 -20.21 7.81
N GLN A 344 -15.49 -20.97 8.77
CA GLN A 344 -16.52 -21.99 8.53
C GLN A 344 -17.81 -21.37 7.96
N GLU A 345 -18.30 -20.29 8.57
CA GLU A 345 -19.54 -19.64 8.11
C GLU A 345 -19.37 -18.95 6.74
N THR A 346 -18.20 -18.32 6.48
CA THR A 346 -17.93 -17.71 5.18
C THR A 346 -17.83 -18.75 4.08
N ALA A 347 -17.14 -19.87 4.32
CA ALA A 347 -17.05 -20.99 3.39
C ALA A 347 -18.45 -21.59 3.10
N ARG A 348 -19.29 -21.78 4.12
CA ARG A 348 -20.68 -22.26 3.97
C ARG A 348 -21.52 -21.31 3.11
N ARG A 349 -21.41 -19.98 3.31
CA ARG A 349 -22.12 -18.96 2.51
C ARG A 349 -21.64 -18.92 1.08
N ALA A 350 -20.35 -19.09 0.87
CA ALA A 350 -19.75 -19.22 -0.46
C ALA A 350 -20.07 -20.58 -1.12
N GLN A 351 -20.79 -21.46 -0.46
CA GLN A 351 -21.08 -22.83 -0.94
C GLN A 351 -19.77 -23.58 -1.28
N TRP A 352 -18.80 -23.52 -0.37
CA TRP A 352 -17.54 -24.23 -0.53
C TRP A 352 -17.76 -25.73 -0.47
N THR A 353 -17.36 -26.43 -1.52
CA THR A 353 -17.43 -27.90 -1.63
C THR A 353 -16.06 -28.50 -1.95
N GLY A 354 -15.00 -27.77 -1.71
CA GLY A 354 -13.63 -28.04 -2.12
C GLY A 354 -13.17 -27.10 -3.25
N ALA A 355 -11.89 -27.08 -3.53
CA ALA A 355 -11.34 -26.43 -4.68
C ALA A 355 -11.59 -27.31 -5.92
N HIS A 356 -12.45 -26.86 -6.83
CA HIS A 356 -12.87 -27.60 -8.03
C HIS A 356 -12.66 -26.75 -9.28
N GLY A 357 -11.49 -26.08 -9.38
CA GLY A 357 -11.15 -25.30 -10.54
C GLY A 357 -10.76 -26.14 -11.75
N SER A 358 -10.50 -25.46 -12.82
CA SER A 358 -10.13 -26.06 -14.11
C SER A 358 -8.82 -26.83 -14.06
N ARG A 359 -7.90 -26.48 -13.16
CA ARG A 359 -6.57 -27.10 -13.02
C ARG A 359 -5.83 -27.27 -14.35
N GLY A 360 -5.85 -26.20 -15.15
CA GLY A 360 -5.27 -26.18 -16.49
C GLY A 360 -6.21 -26.60 -17.63
N HIS A 361 -7.40 -27.13 -17.34
CA HIS A 361 -8.37 -27.50 -18.38
C HIS A 361 -9.17 -26.29 -18.84
N VAL A 362 -9.07 -25.97 -20.11
CA VAL A 362 -9.75 -24.82 -20.74
C VAL A 362 -11.15 -25.23 -21.21
N ASP A 363 -12.15 -24.41 -20.92
CA ASP A 363 -13.52 -24.60 -21.39
C ASP A 363 -13.69 -24.23 -22.87
N GLU A 364 -14.89 -24.42 -23.44
CA GLU A 364 -15.24 -24.09 -24.83
C GLU A 364 -15.06 -22.60 -25.18
N ASN A 365 -15.02 -21.72 -24.21
CA ASN A 365 -14.83 -20.26 -24.35
C ASN A 365 -13.39 -19.83 -24.15
N GLY A 366 -12.45 -20.76 -23.99
CA GLY A 366 -11.05 -20.45 -23.72
C GLY A 366 -10.76 -20.01 -22.28
N LEU A 367 -11.66 -20.31 -21.33
CA LEU A 367 -11.55 -19.88 -19.95
C LEU A 367 -11.10 -21.02 -19.02
N LEU A 368 -10.27 -20.65 -18.07
CA LEU A 368 -9.92 -21.43 -16.90
C LEU A 368 -10.71 -20.85 -15.70
N HIS A 369 -11.25 -21.71 -14.87
CA HIS A 369 -12.04 -21.33 -13.70
C HIS A 369 -11.33 -21.76 -12.42
N GLY A 370 -11.38 -20.92 -11.39
CA GLY A 370 -10.78 -21.24 -10.11
C GLY A 370 -11.49 -20.58 -8.94
N ARG A 371 -11.34 -21.22 -7.79
CA ARG A 371 -11.86 -20.77 -6.51
C ARG A 371 -10.74 -20.78 -5.47
N GLY A 372 -10.63 -19.71 -4.70
CA GLY A 372 -9.60 -19.58 -3.67
C GLY A 372 -10.17 -19.09 -2.36
N VAL A 373 -9.54 -19.48 -1.27
CA VAL A 373 -9.85 -19.02 0.08
C VAL A 373 -8.63 -18.41 0.72
N SER A 374 -8.85 -17.39 1.55
CA SER A 374 -7.83 -16.81 2.41
C SER A 374 -8.46 -16.29 3.69
N TYR A 375 -7.69 -16.38 4.77
CA TYR A 375 -8.02 -15.85 6.08
C TYR A 375 -6.91 -14.92 6.55
N ALA A 376 -7.28 -13.82 7.19
CA ALA A 376 -6.34 -12.93 7.85
C ALA A 376 -6.89 -12.39 9.17
N ARG A 377 -5.99 -12.29 10.15
CA ARG A 377 -6.19 -11.53 11.37
C ARG A 377 -5.39 -10.24 11.27
N TYR A 378 -6.08 -9.12 11.08
CA TYR A 378 -5.42 -7.83 11.01
C TYR A 378 -5.07 -7.33 12.42
N VAL A 379 -3.78 -7.30 12.73
CA VAL A 379 -3.26 -6.85 14.02
C VAL A 379 -2.47 -5.56 13.82
N HIS A 380 -2.84 -4.50 14.55
CA HIS A 380 -2.00 -3.31 14.66
C HIS A 380 -0.77 -3.63 15.51
N SER A 381 0.44 -3.44 14.98
CA SER A 381 1.65 -3.65 15.75
C SER A 381 1.70 -2.69 16.93
N ARG A 382 1.96 -3.20 18.11
CA ARG A 382 2.37 -2.51 19.36
C ARG A 382 1.56 -1.29 19.83
N PHE A 383 0.41 -0.95 19.25
CA PHE A 383 -0.42 0.13 19.77
C PHE A 383 -1.29 -0.36 20.92
N PRO A 384 -1.12 0.15 22.17
CA PRO A 384 -2.04 -0.16 23.25
C PRO A 384 -3.46 0.27 22.89
N GLY A 385 -4.43 -0.62 23.09
CA GLY A 385 -5.85 -0.34 22.87
C GLY A 385 -6.38 -0.66 21.47
N PHE A 386 -5.54 -1.07 20.51
CA PHE A 386 -5.98 -1.59 19.22
C PHE A 386 -5.99 -3.11 19.25
N GLY A 387 -7.17 -3.69 19.06
CA GLY A 387 -7.35 -5.13 18.95
C GLY A 387 -7.06 -5.66 17.55
N ALA A 388 -7.51 -6.88 17.30
CA ALA A 388 -7.48 -7.50 15.99
C ALA A 388 -8.87 -7.56 15.38
N ALA A 389 -8.94 -7.49 14.05
CA ALA A 389 -10.14 -7.78 13.27
C ALA A 389 -9.86 -8.99 12.38
N TRP A 390 -10.86 -9.83 12.15
CA TRP A 390 -10.75 -11.05 11.37
C TRP A 390 -11.48 -10.88 10.05
N SER A 391 -10.87 -11.34 8.97
CA SER A 391 -11.47 -11.32 7.64
C SER A 391 -11.19 -12.62 6.90
N VAL A 392 -12.19 -13.10 6.16
CA VAL A 392 -12.10 -14.26 5.29
C VAL A 392 -12.59 -13.87 3.91
N TRP A 393 -11.88 -14.28 2.88
CA TRP A 393 -12.34 -14.20 1.50
C TRP A 393 -12.49 -15.60 0.91
N VAL A 394 -13.60 -15.80 0.20
CA VAL A 394 -13.73 -16.84 -0.83
C VAL A 394 -13.98 -16.15 -2.15
N VAL A 395 -13.16 -16.44 -3.15
CA VAL A 395 -13.21 -15.75 -4.44
C VAL A 395 -13.37 -16.74 -5.59
N ASP A 396 -14.27 -16.42 -6.53
CA ASP A 396 -14.44 -17.13 -7.79
C ASP A 396 -13.85 -16.28 -8.91
N ILE A 397 -12.99 -16.88 -9.73
CA ILE A 397 -12.32 -16.20 -10.86
C ILE A 397 -12.54 -16.94 -12.18
N SER A 398 -12.32 -16.23 -13.28
CA SER A 398 -12.04 -16.84 -14.58
C SER A 398 -10.82 -16.18 -15.20
N VAL A 399 -10.02 -16.99 -15.90
CA VAL A 399 -8.81 -16.56 -16.61
C VAL A 399 -8.92 -16.99 -18.06
N HIS A 400 -8.72 -16.07 -19.00
CA HIS A 400 -8.63 -16.44 -20.42
C HIS A 400 -7.21 -16.97 -20.68
N ALA A 401 -7.10 -18.25 -21.01
CA ALA A 401 -5.82 -18.96 -21.08
C ALA A 401 -4.81 -18.30 -22.03
N ALA A 402 -5.25 -17.89 -23.24
CA ALA A 402 -4.36 -17.33 -24.24
C ALA A 402 -3.93 -15.88 -23.96
N THR A 403 -4.72 -15.10 -23.22
CA THR A 403 -4.46 -13.66 -22.99
C THR A 403 -4.07 -13.32 -21.56
N GLY A 404 -4.22 -14.27 -20.63
CA GLY A 404 -4.00 -14.03 -19.19
C GLY A 404 -5.03 -13.10 -18.54
N ARG A 405 -6.05 -12.65 -19.27
CA ARG A 405 -7.07 -11.75 -18.72
C ARG A 405 -7.83 -12.43 -17.58
N LEU A 406 -7.63 -11.93 -16.39
CA LEU A 406 -8.29 -12.40 -15.17
C LEU A 406 -9.53 -11.56 -14.89
N ALA A 407 -10.64 -12.22 -14.60
CA ALA A 407 -11.86 -11.59 -14.10
C ALA A 407 -12.25 -12.22 -12.75
N VAL A 408 -12.35 -11.41 -11.71
CA VAL A 408 -12.95 -11.81 -10.46
C VAL A 408 -14.46 -11.75 -10.62
N LYS A 409 -15.13 -12.88 -10.45
CA LYS A 409 -16.57 -13.00 -10.66
C LYS A 409 -17.36 -12.69 -9.41
N ARG A 410 -16.89 -13.21 -8.27
CA ARG A 410 -17.53 -13.08 -6.97
C ARG A 410 -16.50 -13.03 -5.85
N VAL A 411 -16.79 -12.22 -4.86
CA VAL A 411 -16.08 -12.22 -3.57
C VAL A 411 -17.12 -12.42 -2.48
N THR A 412 -17.05 -13.53 -1.76
CA THR A 412 -17.78 -13.73 -0.50
C THR A 412 -16.85 -13.38 0.63
N VAL A 413 -17.17 -12.33 1.39
CA VAL A 413 -16.33 -11.84 2.48
C VAL A 413 -17.04 -12.01 3.82
N GLY A 414 -16.34 -12.64 4.77
CA GLY A 414 -16.72 -12.67 6.18
C GLY A 414 -15.84 -11.70 6.97
N GLN A 415 -16.46 -10.92 7.86
CA GLN A 415 -15.77 -9.95 8.69
C GLN A 415 -16.26 -10.00 10.14
N ASP A 416 -15.30 -10.05 11.08
CA ASP A 416 -15.53 -9.87 12.50
C ASP A 416 -14.74 -8.67 13.01
N THR A 417 -15.44 -7.62 13.41
CA THR A 417 -14.87 -6.39 13.99
C THR A 417 -15.33 -6.15 15.43
N GLY A 418 -15.85 -7.19 16.10
CA GLY A 418 -16.50 -7.01 17.41
C GLY A 418 -17.81 -6.23 17.29
N MET A 419 -18.15 -5.45 18.31
CA MET A 419 -19.36 -4.63 18.31
C MET A 419 -19.33 -3.60 17.18
N MET A 420 -20.34 -3.64 16.34
CA MET A 420 -20.51 -2.66 15.25
C MET A 420 -21.41 -1.52 15.70
N VAL A 421 -20.84 -0.32 15.86
CA VAL A 421 -21.60 0.90 16.19
C VAL A 421 -22.42 1.36 14.97
N ASN A 422 -21.86 1.22 13.77
CA ASN A 422 -22.50 1.55 12.50
C ASN A 422 -22.31 0.40 11.49
N PRO A 423 -23.20 -0.59 11.43
CA PRO A 423 -23.07 -1.73 10.51
C PRO A 423 -23.02 -1.34 9.03
N ASP A 424 -23.77 -0.32 8.62
CA ASP A 424 -23.75 0.18 7.23
C ASP A 424 -22.40 0.82 6.89
N GLY A 425 -21.82 1.58 7.83
CA GLY A 425 -20.48 2.11 7.70
C GLY A 425 -19.43 1.00 7.57
N VAL A 426 -19.54 -0.06 8.37
CA VAL A 426 -18.67 -1.25 8.25
C VAL A 426 -18.82 -1.88 6.86
N ARG A 427 -20.05 -2.08 6.38
CA ARG A 427 -20.31 -2.65 5.05
C ARG A 427 -19.69 -1.80 3.93
N HIS A 428 -19.82 -0.48 3.99
CA HIS A 428 -19.17 0.43 3.03
C HIS A 428 -17.64 0.34 3.07
N GLN A 429 -17.05 0.20 4.27
CA GLN A 429 -15.61 -0.02 4.38
C GLN A 429 -15.18 -1.34 3.74
N LEU A 430 -15.96 -2.41 3.87
CA LEU A 430 -15.67 -3.69 3.21
C LEU A 430 -15.70 -3.55 1.68
N HIS A 431 -16.74 -2.93 1.11
CA HIS A 431 -16.80 -2.68 -0.33
C HIS A 431 -15.59 -1.88 -0.82
N GLY A 432 -15.23 -0.80 -0.12
CA GLY A 432 -14.06 0.01 -0.45
C GLY A 432 -12.74 -0.76 -0.33
N ASN A 433 -12.59 -1.60 0.71
CA ASN A 433 -11.43 -2.50 0.85
C ASN A 433 -11.33 -3.48 -0.32
N ILE A 434 -12.43 -4.13 -0.68
CA ILE A 434 -12.47 -5.14 -1.74
C ILE A 434 -12.08 -4.51 -3.07
N ILE A 435 -12.75 -3.44 -3.47
CA ILE A 435 -12.51 -2.79 -4.77
C ILE A 435 -11.07 -2.28 -4.87
N GLN A 436 -10.58 -1.59 -3.82
CA GLN A 436 -9.21 -1.06 -3.83
C GLN A 436 -8.16 -2.17 -3.79
N SER A 437 -8.35 -3.21 -2.99
CA SER A 437 -7.37 -4.30 -2.93
C SER A 437 -7.36 -5.15 -4.19
N LEU A 438 -8.50 -5.35 -4.85
CA LEU A 438 -8.55 -5.98 -6.19
C LEU A 438 -7.74 -5.17 -7.21
N SER A 439 -7.90 -3.85 -7.21
CA SER A 439 -7.13 -2.96 -8.08
C SER A 439 -5.62 -3.14 -7.85
N ARG A 440 -5.19 -3.07 -6.58
CA ARG A 440 -3.79 -3.23 -6.17
C ARG A 440 -3.21 -4.59 -6.53
N VAL A 441 -3.97 -5.65 -6.39
CA VAL A 441 -3.51 -7.03 -6.62
C VAL A 441 -3.48 -7.38 -8.10
N LEU A 442 -4.34 -6.78 -8.92
CA LEU A 442 -4.48 -7.14 -10.33
C LEU A 442 -3.73 -6.21 -11.29
N LYS A 443 -3.54 -4.93 -10.91
CA LYS A 443 -3.10 -3.90 -11.87
C LYS A 443 -1.97 -3.01 -11.38
N GLU A 444 -1.95 -2.67 -10.08
CA GLU A 444 -1.20 -1.54 -9.57
C GLU A 444 0.23 -1.89 -9.17
N HIS A 445 1.19 -1.24 -9.79
CA HIS A 445 2.60 -1.19 -9.37
C HIS A 445 3.23 0.09 -9.91
N VAL A 446 4.17 0.65 -9.17
CA VAL A 446 4.88 1.87 -9.58
C VAL A 446 6.09 1.49 -10.42
N VAL A 447 6.23 2.12 -11.58
CA VAL A 447 7.39 1.96 -12.46
C VAL A 447 8.40 3.09 -12.19
N PHE A 448 9.67 2.72 -12.17
CA PHE A 448 10.78 3.64 -11.94
C PHE A 448 11.79 3.58 -13.08
N ASP A 449 12.34 4.73 -13.43
CA ASP A 449 13.54 4.83 -14.27
C ASP A 449 14.76 5.29 -13.44
N ALA A 450 15.81 5.70 -14.13
CA ALA A 450 17.03 6.21 -13.50
C ALA A 450 16.84 7.56 -12.77
N THR A 451 15.73 8.25 -12.95
CA THR A 451 15.44 9.56 -12.35
C THR A 451 14.38 9.54 -11.26
N GLY A 452 13.51 8.53 -11.25
CA GLY A 452 12.43 8.39 -10.27
C GLY A 452 11.19 7.72 -10.83
N VAL A 453 10.02 8.14 -10.34
CA VAL A 453 8.70 7.62 -10.76
C VAL A 453 8.36 8.12 -12.16
N VAL A 454 7.92 7.20 -13.04
CA VAL A 454 7.52 7.51 -14.42
C VAL A 454 6.02 7.41 -14.68
N ASP A 455 5.27 6.80 -13.78
CA ASP A 455 3.80 6.63 -13.87
C ASP A 455 3.08 7.89 -13.38
N LEU A 456 3.06 8.93 -14.20
CA LEU A 456 2.59 10.27 -13.80
C LEU A 456 1.12 10.54 -14.08
N GLU A 457 0.41 9.58 -14.69
CA GLU A 457 -1.00 9.70 -15.06
C GLU A 457 -1.75 8.37 -14.99
N TRP A 458 -3.09 8.41 -15.02
CA TRP A 458 -3.94 7.23 -14.95
C TRP A 458 -3.74 6.21 -16.08
N GLY A 459 -3.30 6.66 -17.26
CA GLY A 459 -2.97 5.76 -18.37
C GLY A 459 -1.75 4.90 -18.10
N ALA A 460 -0.74 5.47 -17.43
CA ALA A 460 0.50 4.78 -17.04
C ALA A 460 0.33 3.97 -15.74
N TYR A 461 -0.53 4.43 -14.81
CA TYR A 461 -0.86 3.72 -13.57
C TYR A 461 -2.32 3.27 -13.61
N PRO A 462 -2.62 2.09 -14.19
CA PRO A 462 -3.99 1.62 -14.36
C PRO A 462 -4.60 1.18 -13.04
N ILE A 463 -5.87 1.54 -12.82
CA ILE A 463 -6.68 1.10 -11.69
C ILE A 463 -7.88 0.28 -12.17
N LEU A 464 -8.60 -0.34 -11.23
CA LEU A 464 -9.82 -1.08 -11.50
C LEU A 464 -10.90 -0.15 -12.08
N SER A 465 -11.59 -0.60 -13.12
CA SER A 465 -12.73 0.10 -13.70
C SER A 465 -14.07 -0.44 -13.17
N PHE A 466 -15.17 0.28 -13.39
CA PHE A 466 -16.50 -0.17 -12.94
C PHE A 466 -16.92 -1.51 -13.54
N THR A 467 -16.46 -1.83 -14.74
CA THR A 467 -16.76 -3.10 -15.40
C THR A 467 -16.00 -4.29 -14.81
N ASP A 468 -14.96 -4.04 -14.01
CA ASP A 468 -14.15 -5.08 -13.37
C ASP A 468 -14.65 -5.43 -11.95
N VAL A 469 -15.64 -4.68 -11.43
CA VAL A 469 -16.15 -4.90 -10.07
C VAL A 469 -16.94 -6.21 -10.00
N PRO A 470 -16.57 -7.13 -9.10
CA PRO A 470 -17.25 -8.41 -8.94
C PRO A 470 -18.59 -8.28 -8.21
N VAL A 471 -19.36 -9.37 -8.18
CA VAL A 471 -20.42 -9.53 -7.20
C VAL A 471 -19.78 -9.64 -5.81
N ILE A 472 -20.25 -8.84 -4.85
CA ILE A 472 -19.72 -8.81 -3.49
C ILE A 472 -20.83 -9.27 -2.52
N ASP A 473 -20.59 -10.40 -1.84
CA ASP A 473 -21.47 -10.94 -0.79
C ASP A 473 -20.80 -10.72 0.57
N VAL A 474 -21.43 -9.92 1.43
CA VAL A 474 -20.87 -9.54 2.73
C VAL A 474 -21.58 -10.26 3.87
N TYR A 475 -20.81 -10.96 4.69
CA TYR A 475 -21.19 -11.48 5.99
C TYR A 475 -20.50 -10.69 7.10
N LEU A 476 -21.28 -10.08 7.99
CA LEU A 476 -20.79 -9.42 9.19
C LEU A 476 -21.13 -10.31 10.40
N ALA A 477 -20.09 -10.74 11.12
CA ALA A 477 -20.30 -11.52 12.35
C ALA A 477 -20.85 -10.62 13.46
N GLU A 478 -21.96 -11.00 14.03
CA GLU A 478 -22.58 -10.28 15.14
C GLU A 478 -21.87 -10.61 16.46
N ARG A 479 -21.14 -9.61 17.03
CA ARG A 479 -20.36 -9.71 18.26
C ARG A 479 -20.59 -8.50 19.15
N GLN A 480 -21.85 -8.27 19.53
CA GLN A 480 -22.21 -7.12 20.37
C GLN A 480 -21.64 -7.17 21.79
N ASP A 481 -21.19 -8.33 22.22
CA ASP A 481 -20.53 -8.59 23.51
C ASP A 481 -19.02 -8.34 23.49
N GLN A 482 -18.44 -8.05 22.30
CA GLN A 482 -17.00 -7.87 22.10
C GLN A 482 -16.65 -6.40 21.89
N PRO A 483 -15.45 -5.94 22.30
CA PRO A 483 -15.01 -4.58 22.05
C PRO A 483 -15.05 -4.23 20.55
N PRO A 484 -15.40 -2.98 20.17
CA PRO A 484 -15.38 -2.55 18.78
C PRO A 484 -13.96 -2.51 18.23
N MET A 485 -13.79 -2.97 17.00
CA MET A 485 -12.54 -2.96 16.26
C MET A 485 -12.67 -2.09 15.01
N GLY A 486 -11.54 -1.63 14.45
CA GLY A 486 -11.53 -0.88 13.21
C GLY A 486 -11.88 -1.75 12.00
N ALA A 487 -12.74 -1.25 11.11
CA ALA A 487 -13.12 -1.91 9.86
C ALA A 487 -12.45 -1.27 8.63
N GLY A 488 -11.59 -0.25 8.82
CA GLY A 488 -11.05 0.55 7.73
C GLY A 488 -10.12 -0.19 6.77
N GLU A 489 -9.44 -1.25 7.23
CA GLU A 489 -8.35 -1.90 6.51
C GLU A 489 -8.45 -3.43 6.45
N SER A 490 -9.06 -4.03 7.47
CA SER A 490 -8.95 -5.48 7.75
C SER A 490 -9.41 -6.37 6.62
N SER A 491 -10.48 -6.02 5.92
CA SER A 491 -10.99 -6.84 4.82
C SER A 491 -10.17 -6.75 3.52
N SER A 492 -9.20 -5.84 3.42
CA SER A 492 -8.26 -5.84 2.30
C SER A 492 -7.18 -6.91 2.42
N VAL A 493 -6.88 -7.35 3.64
CA VAL A 493 -5.70 -8.15 3.97
C VAL A 493 -5.70 -9.55 3.34
N PRO A 494 -6.82 -10.30 3.28
CA PRO A 494 -6.82 -11.63 2.65
C PRO A 494 -6.80 -11.62 1.11
N SER A 495 -6.99 -10.46 0.46
CA SER A 495 -7.31 -10.35 -0.96
C SER A 495 -6.29 -11.03 -1.89
N ALA A 496 -5.00 -10.74 -1.71
CA ALA A 496 -3.96 -11.23 -2.61
C ALA A 496 -3.78 -12.75 -2.53
N ALA A 497 -3.80 -13.31 -1.32
CA ALA A 497 -3.70 -14.75 -1.14
C ALA A 497 -4.94 -15.47 -1.69
N ALA A 498 -6.16 -14.94 -1.47
CA ALA A 498 -7.37 -15.54 -2.01
C ALA A 498 -7.31 -15.63 -3.55
N ILE A 499 -6.86 -14.56 -4.23
CA ILE A 499 -6.74 -14.54 -5.69
C ILE A 499 -5.60 -15.44 -6.17
N ALA A 500 -4.43 -15.45 -5.49
CA ALA A 500 -3.33 -16.34 -5.83
C ALA A 500 -3.72 -17.82 -5.72
N ASN A 501 -4.48 -18.17 -4.68
CA ASN A 501 -4.98 -19.52 -4.47
C ASN A 501 -6.04 -19.90 -5.52
N ALA A 502 -6.92 -18.96 -5.90
CA ALA A 502 -7.85 -19.17 -7.01
C ALA A 502 -7.14 -19.32 -8.36
N LEU A 503 -6.06 -18.57 -8.60
CA LEU A 503 -5.22 -18.72 -9.80
C LEU A 503 -4.59 -20.11 -9.85
N PHE A 504 -4.08 -20.61 -8.72
CA PHE A 504 -3.56 -21.98 -8.68
C PHE A 504 -4.64 -23.01 -8.97
N ASP A 505 -5.81 -22.86 -8.39
CA ASP A 505 -6.95 -23.77 -8.65
C ASP A 505 -7.42 -23.72 -10.11
N ALA A 506 -7.32 -22.55 -10.77
CA ALA A 506 -7.62 -22.41 -12.20
C ALA A 506 -6.54 -23.01 -13.11
N THR A 507 -5.25 -22.76 -12.81
CA THR A 507 -4.14 -22.93 -13.75
C THR A 507 -3.13 -24.00 -13.37
N SER A 508 -3.15 -24.50 -12.15
CA SER A 508 -2.10 -25.31 -11.50
C SER A 508 -0.75 -24.58 -11.33
N VAL A 509 -0.70 -23.25 -11.55
CA VAL A 509 0.49 -22.42 -11.44
C VAL A 509 0.43 -21.56 -10.19
N ARG A 510 1.51 -21.53 -9.41
CA ARG A 510 1.63 -20.65 -8.22
C ARG A 510 2.25 -19.32 -8.58
N PHE A 511 1.49 -18.24 -8.36
CA PHE A 511 1.94 -16.86 -8.56
C PHE A 511 2.29 -16.24 -7.20
N ARG A 512 3.55 -15.79 -7.04
CA ARG A 512 4.10 -15.27 -5.79
C ARG A 512 4.58 -13.83 -5.88
N GLU A 513 4.17 -13.13 -6.92
CA GLU A 513 4.49 -11.72 -7.14
C GLU A 513 3.26 -10.95 -7.62
N VAL A 514 2.91 -9.90 -6.88
CA VAL A 514 1.83 -8.95 -7.20
C VAL A 514 2.39 -7.83 -8.09
N PRO A 515 1.61 -7.26 -9.04
CA PRO A 515 0.24 -7.61 -9.43
C PRO A 515 0.18 -8.83 -10.36
N PHE A 516 -0.97 -9.50 -10.36
CA PHE A 516 -1.25 -10.61 -11.27
C PHE A 516 -1.70 -10.09 -12.64
N THR A 517 -0.76 -9.50 -13.38
CA THR A 517 -1.06 -8.94 -14.71
C THR A 517 -1.29 -10.05 -15.75
N PRO A 518 -2.01 -9.74 -16.84
CA PRO A 518 -2.22 -10.69 -17.93
C PRO A 518 -0.92 -11.30 -18.46
N GLU A 519 0.11 -10.49 -18.64
CA GLU A 519 1.42 -10.92 -19.14
C GLU A 519 2.08 -11.92 -18.20
N ARG A 520 2.05 -11.65 -16.88
CA ARG A 520 2.60 -12.53 -15.86
C ARG A 520 1.86 -13.86 -15.80
N ILE A 521 0.54 -13.83 -15.95
CA ILE A 521 -0.29 -15.04 -15.97
C ILE A 521 0.05 -15.91 -17.18
N VAL A 522 0.13 -15.32 -18.39
CA VAL A 522 0.51 -16.05 -19.61
C VAL A 522 1.89 -16.67 -19.48
N GLN A 523 2.88 -15.91 -19.00
CA GLN A 523 4.24 -16.40 -18.79
C GLN A 523 4.27 -17.59 -17.82
N GLY A 524 3.50 -17.53 -16.73
CA GLY A 524 3.40 -18.61 -15.75
C GLY A 524 2.83 -19.88 -16.36
N ILE A 525 1.73 -19.78 -17.10
CA ILE A 525 1.10 -20.93 -17.77
C ILE A 525 2.06 -21.57 -18.79
N GLN A 526 2.68 -20.76 -19.65
CA GLN A 526 3.61 -21.26 -20.69
C GLN A 526 4.86 -21.92 -20.09
N SER A 527 5.36 -21.42 -18.96
CA SER A 527 6.54 -22.00 -18.31
C SER A 527 6.27 -23.41 -17.76
N THR A 528 5.03 -23.70 -17.39
CA THR A 528 4.63 -25.04 -16.91
C THR A 528 4.49 -26.02 -18.07
N GLU A 529 3.90 -25.62 -19.18
CA GLU A 529 3.77 -26.45 -20.39
C GLU A 529 5.15 -26.87 -20.95
N THR A 530 6.14 -25.96 -20.87
CA THR A 530 7.50 -26.24 -21.33
C THR A 530 8.28 -27.18 -20.39
N ALA A 531 7.92 -27.23 -19.11
CA ALA A 531 8.55 -28.12 -18.14
C ALA A 531 7.97 -29.56 -18.17
N GLU A 532 6.76 -29.73 -18.68
CA GLU A 532 6.09 -31.03 -18.83
C GLU A 532 6.32 -31.68 -20.23
N ALA A 533 6.83 -30.93 -21.22
CA ALA A 533 7.19 -31.40 -22.56
C ALA A 533 8.68 -31.80 -22.63
#